data_0568f5ef3d4f7251f2415df7c93db889
#
_entry.id   0568f5ef3d4f7251f2415df7c93db889
#
_cell.length_a   1.000
_cell.length_b   1.000
_cell.length_c   1.000
_cell.angle_alpha   90.00
_cell.angle_beta   90.00
_cell.angle_gamma   90.00
#
_symmetry.space_group_name_H-M   'P 1'
#
loop_
_entity.id
_entity.type
_entity.pdbx_description
1 polymer ?
#
loop_
_entity_poly.entity_id
_entity_poly.type
_entity_poly.pdbx_seq_one_letter_code
_entity_poly.pdbx_strand_id
1 'polypeptide(L)'
;NKFSDKVFENAIFYTSCTPCVRCLMAIASLGIKTIVFGVSYKSFEKLLPFGQEIPNYEEILKQMNVSFKMVGPILEDEGMHVFEYWGGEYHPLEELIREMDELKKQK
;
A
#
# COMPACT_ATOMS: atom_id res chain seq x y z
N ASN A 1 -19.07 -1.03 -21.00
CA ASN A 1 -17.97 -1.75 -20.38
C ASN A 1 -17.97 -3.22 -20.83
N LYS A 2 -16.81 -3.69 -21.24
CA LYS A 2 -16.63 -5.07 -21.72
C LYS A 2 -16.91 -6.12 -20.65
N PHE A 3 -16.73 -5.75 -19.38
CA PHE A 3 -16.93 -6.62 -18.25
C PHE A 3 -18.09 -6.11 -17.42
N SER A 4 -19.03 -7.01 -17.13
CA SER A 4 -20.11 -6.63 -16.22
C SER A 4 -19.53 -6.49 -14.82
N ASP A 5 -20.14 -5.63 -13.99
CA ASP A 5 -19.70 -5.44 -12.62
C ASP A 5 -19.68 -6.74 -11.82
N LYS A 6 -20.48 -7.72 -12.26
CA LYS A 6 -20.58 -9.01 -11.59
C LYS A 6 -19.33 -9.88 -11.74
N VAL A 7 -18.48 -9.61 -12.74
CA VAL A 7 -17.27 -10.41 -12.97
C VAL A 7 -16.31 -10.27 -11.80
N PHE A 8 -16.23 -9.07 -11.21
CA PHE A 8 -15.30 -8.79 -10.13
C PHE A 8 -15.98 -8.66 -8.76
N GLU A 9 -17.29 -8.88 -8.69
CA GLU A 9 -18.05 -8.70 -7.45
C GLU A 9 -17.50 -9.54 -6.29
N ASN A 10 -17.09 -10.77 -6.57
CA ASN A 10 -16.55 -11.68 -5.56
C ASN A 10 -15.03 -11.83 -5.67
N ALA A 11 -14.38 -10.98 -6.45
CA ALA A 11 -12.94 -11.05 -6.61
C ALA A 11 -12.23 -10.47 -5.39
N ILE A 12 -11.06 -11.00 -5.08
CA ILE A 12 -10.21 -10.52 -4.01
C ILE A 12 -8.92 -10.01 -4.65
N PHE A 13 -8.57 -8.77 -4.32
CA PHE A 13 -7.34 -8.16 -4.82
C PHE A 13 -6.22 -8.38 -3.81
N TYR A 14 -5.16 -9.06 -4.22
CA TYR A 14 -4.00 -9.32 -3.37
C TYR A 14 -2.88 -8.38 -3.77
N THR A 15 -2.25 -7.74 -2.79
CA THR A 15 -1.15 -6.82 -3.04
C THR A 15 -0.09 -6.96 -1.96
N SER A 16 1.16 -6.68 -2.32
CA SER A 16 2.26 -6.74 -1.35
C SER A 16 2.21 -5.57 -0.36
N CYS A 17 1.73 -4.41 -0.80
CA CYS A 17 1.61 -3.22 0.06
C CYS A 17 0.20 -2.66 -0.06
N THR A 18 -0.21 -1.87 0.94
CA THR A 18 -1.49 -1.15 0.85
C THR A 18 -1.49 -0.27 -0.40
N PRO A 19 -2.47 -0.39 -1.29
CA PRO A 19 -2.52 0.45 -2.50
C PRO A 19 -2.68 1.92 -2.16
N CYS A 20 -2.12 2.79 -3.00
CA CYS A 20 -2.34 4.23 -2.88
C CYS A 20 -3.78 4.58 -3.27
N VAL A 21 -4.18 5.81 -2.98
CA VAL A 21 -5.55 6.26 -3.28
C VAL A 21 -5.89 6.09 -4.76
N ARG A 22 -4.95 6.40 -5.64
CA ARG A 22 -5.17 6.25 -7.09
C ARG A 22 -5.48 4.79 -7.45
N CYS A 23 -4.69 3.86 -6.90
CA CYS A 23 -4.90 2.44 -7.16
C CYS A 23 -6.22 1.96 -6.57
N LEU A 24 -6.57 2.44 -5.37
CA LEU A 24 -7.83 2.10 -4.74
C LEU A 24 -9.02 2.55 -5.58
N MET A 25 -8.93 3.72 -6.20
CA MET A 25 -10.00 4.22 -7.06
C MET A 25 -10.14 3.34 -8.31
N ALA A 26 -9.03 2.91 -8.90
CA ALA A 26 -9.06 2.01 -10.05
C ALA A 26 -9.68 0.67 -9.67
N ILE A 27 -9.33 0.13 -8.52
CA ILE A 27 -9.87 -1.13 -8.01
C ILE A 27 -11.37 -1.01 -7.77
N ALA A 28 -11.80 0.11 -7.18
CA ALA A 28 -13.20 0.37 -6.92
C ALA A 28 -14.02 0.44 -8.22
N SER A 29 -13.44 1.00 -9.28
CA SER A 29 -14.13 1.11 -10.56
C SER A 29 -14.40 -0.25 -11.21
N LEU A 30 -13.67 -1.29 -10.80
CA LEU A 30 -13.88 -2.65 -11.26
C LEU A 30 -14.90 -3.41 -10.41
N GLY A 31 -15.37 -2.82 -9.32
CA GLY A 31 -16.33 -3.48 -8.43
C GLY A 31 -15.71 -4.40 -7.40
N ILE A 32 -14.39 -4.43 -7.29
CA ILE A 32 -13.70 -5.24 -6.29
C ILE A 32 -13.86 -4.60 -4.91
N LYS A 33 -14.29 -5.37 -3.92
CA LYS A 33 -14.58 -4.86 -2.58
C LYS A 33 -13.64 -5.36 -1.50
N THR A 34 -12.85 -6.39 -1.78
CA THR A 34 -11.95 -6.98 -0.78
C THR A 34 -10.51 -6.87 -1.24
N ILE A 35 -9.67 -6.34 -0.37
CA ILE A 35 -8.24 -6.16 -0.64
C ILE A 35 -7.45 -6.84 0.48
N VAL A 36 -6.53 -7.73 0.10
CA VAL A 36 -5.62 -8.39 1.04
C VAL A 36 -4.23 -7.84 0.79
N PHE A 37 -3.58 -7.31 1.82
CA PHE A 37 -2.26 -6.69 1.67
C PHE A 37 -1.26 -7.27 2.66
N GLY A 38 0.01 -7.33 2.25
CA GLY A 38 1.08 -7.85 3.10
C GLY A 38 1.66 -6.80 4.02
N VAL A 39 2.02 -5.64 3.50
CA VAL A 39 2.66 -4.56 4.25
C VAL A 39 1.72 -3.36 4.30
N SER A 40 1.49 -2.84 5.51
CA SER A 40 0.66 -1.64 5.67
C SER A 40 1.40 -0.42 5.13
N TYR A 41 0.63 0.58 4.71
CA TYR A 41 1.21 1.82 4.23
C TYR A 41 2.06 2.51 5.30
N LYS A 42 1.60 2.44 6.55
CA LYS A 42 2.31 3.05 7.68
C LYS A 42 3.73 2.48 7.84
N SER A 43 3.90 1.19 7.63
CA SER A 43 5.22 0.56 7.70
C SER A 43 6.05 0.86 6.47
N PHE A 44 5.43 0.85 5.30
CA PHE A 44 6.11 1.11 4.04
C PHE A 44 6.60 2.55 3.94
N GLU A 45 5.87 3.49 4.52
CA GLU A 45 6.21 4.92 4.46
C GLU A 45 7.59 5.19 5.10
N LYS A 46 8.05 4.34 6.00
CA LYS A 46 9.37 4.45 6.60
C LYS A 46 10.50 4.30 5.57
N LEU A 47 10.22 3.65 4.45
CA LEU A 47 11.17 3.44 3.37
C LEU A 47 11.07 4.50 2.28
N LEU A 48 10.19 5.48 2.43
CA LEU A 48 10.03 6.55 1.46
C LEU A 48 10.81 7.79 1.90
N PRO A 49 11.49 8.46 0.95
CA PRO A 49 12.28 9.66 1.27
C PRO A 49 11.44 10.93 1.42
N PHE A 50 10.11 10.77 1.47
CA PHE A 50 9.18 11.91 1.53
C PHE A 50 8.84 12.22 2.97
N GLY A 51 8.98 13.47 3.37
CA GLY A 51 8.59 13.92 4.69
C GLY A 51 7.14 14.40 4.77
N GLN A 52 6.34 14.13 3.75
CA GLN A 52 4.96 14.59 3.71
C GLN A 52 4.04 13.57 4.38
N GLU A 53 3.10 14.10 5.14
CA GLU A 53 2.04 13.27 5.66
C GLU A 53 1.17 12.80 4.50
N ILE A 54 0.80 11.54 4.56
CA ILE A 54 -0.04 10.98 3.53
C ILE A 54 -1.48 11.22 3.93
N PRO A 55 -2.30 11.71 2.99
CA PRO A 55 -3.71 11.92 3.28
C PRO A 55 -4.34 10.64 3.80
N ASN A 56 -5.22 10.79 4.78
CA ASN A 56 -5.97 9.66 5.31
C ASN A 56 -6.91 9.16 4.20
N TYR A 57 -6.50 8.08 3.53
CA TYR A 57 -7.26 7.54 2.42
C TYR A 57 -8.66 7.04 2.85
N GLU A 58 -8.82 6.67 4.12
CA GLU A 58 -10.12 6.23 4.64
C GLU A 58 -11.13 7.37 4.57
N GLU A 59 -10.70 8.57 4.91
CA GLU A 59 -11.54 9.75 4.83
C GLU A 59 -11.93 10.08 3.39
N ILE A 60 -10.96 9.98 2.48
CA ILE A 60 -11.19 10.23 1.06
C ILE A 60 -12.20 9.23 0.49
N LEU A 61 -12.02 7.95 0.81
CA LEU A 61 -12.94 6.90 0.34
C LEU A 61 -14.33 7.10 0.89
N LYS A 62 -14.44 7.53 2.14
CA LYS A 62 -15.71 7.80 2.77
C LYS A 62 -16.46 8.95 2.07
N GLN A 63 -15.75 10.01 1.73
CA GLN A 63 -16.32 11.15 1.01
C GLN A 63 -16.79 10.75 -0.38
N MET A 64 -16.14 9.79 -1.00
CA MET A 64 -16.52 9.28 -2.32
C MET A 64 -17.53 8.14 -2.27
N ASN A 65 -17.99 7.80 -1.08
CA ASN A 65 -18.93 6.70 -0.86
C ASN A 65 -18.41 5.35 -1.36
N VAL A 66 -17.12 5.11 -1.16
CA VAL A 66 -16.45 3.86 -1.52
C VAL A 66 -16.00 3.18 -0.24
N SER A 67 -16.23 1.87 -0.13
CA SER A 67 -15.75 1.09 1.02
C SER A 67 -15.11 -0.21 0.55
N PHE A 68 -14.05 -0.59 1.24
CA PHE A 68 -13.35 -1.84 1.00
C PHE A 68 -13.26 -2.64 2.29
N LYS A 69 -13.27 -3.97 2.13
CA LYS A 69 -12.86 -4.86 3.22
C LYS A 69 -11.35 -5.01 3.12
N MET A 70 -10.64 -4.38 4.04
CA MET A 70 -9.17 -4.42 4.07
C MET A 70 -8.72 -5.53 5.01
N VAL A 71 -7.97 -6.48 4.50
CA VAL A 71 -7.46 -7.61 5.28
C VAL A 71 -5.94 -7.53 5.29
N GLY A 72 -5.37 -7.33 6.44
CA GLY A 72 -3.92 -7.23 6.63
C GLY A 72 -3.59 -6.32 7.81
N PRO A 73 -2.29 -6.09 8.07
CA PRO A 73 -1.16 -6.64 7.30
C PRO A 73 -0.97 -8.14 7.52
N ILE A 74 -0.54 -8.83 6.47
CA ILE A 74 -0.27 -10.27 6.53
C ILE A 74 1.22 -10.48 6.34
N LEU A 75 1.88 -11.10 7.31
CA LEU A 75 3.33 -11.37 7.31
C LEU A 75 4.11 -10.08 7.06
N GLU A 76 3.74 -9.01 7.76
CA GLU A 76 4.31 -7.68 7.54
C GLU A 76 5.83 -7.65 7.74
N ASP A 77 6.33 -8.32 8.77
CA ASP A 77 7.77 -8.34 9.01
C ASP A 77 8.52 -8.97 7.85
N GLU A 78 8.03 -10.11 7.36
CA GLU A 78 8.63 -10.77 6.22
C GLU A 78 8.50 -9.94 4.96
N GLY A 79 7.35 -9.29 4.77
CA GLY A 79 7.13 -8.41 3.63
C GLY A 79 8.07 -7.21 3.63
N MET A 80 8.34 -6.62 4.79
CA MET A 80 9.28 -5.52 4.91
C MET A 80 10.70 -5.95 4.54
N HIS A 81 11.09 -7.17 4.90
CA HIS A 81 12.42 -7.67 4.57
C HIS A 81 12.66 -7.88 3.08
N VAL A 82 11.59 -8.00 2.28
CA VAL A 82 11.74 -8.09 0.82
C VAL A 82 12.39 -6.83 0.27
N PHE A 83 12.16 -5.67 0.87
CA PHE A 83 12.73 -4.40 0.42
C PHE A 83 14.24 -4.29 0.67
N GLU A 84 14.82 -5.23 1.41
CA GLU A 84 16.25 -5.24 1.66
C GLU A 84 17.06 -5.68 0.43
N TYR A 85 16.40 -6.34 -0.50
CA TYR A 85 17.05 -6.87 -1.70
C TYR A 85 16.68 -6.05 -2.93
N TRP A 86 17.59 -5.20 -3.37
CA TRP A 86 17.39 -4.45 -4.59
C TRP A 86 18.75 -4.16 -5.25
N GLY A 87 18.72 -4.01 -6.57
CA GLY A 87 19.92 -3.75 -7.31
C GLY A 87 20.95 -4.87 -7.25
N GLY A 88 20.53 -6.10 -6.92
CA GLY A 88 21.44 -7.23 -6.76
C GLY A 88 22.22 -7.24 -5.44
N GLU A 89 21.93 -6.31 -4.53
CA GLU A 89 22.61 -6.19 -3.26
C GLU A 89 21.64 -6.26 -2.08
N TYR A 90 22.17 -6.68 -0.94
CA TYR A 90 21.42 -6.73 0.30
C TYR A 90 21.64 -5.42 1.08
N HIS A 91 20.52 -4.81 1.47
CA HIS A 91 20.53 -3.57 2.26
C HIS A 91 19.73 -3.81 3.54
N PRO A 92 20.39 -3.84 4.71
CA PRO A 92 19.67 -4.07 5.96
C PRO A 92 18.54 -3.04 6.15
N LEU A 93 17.38 -3.53 6.56
CA LEU A 93 16.18 -2.71 6.71
C LEU A 93 16.42 -1.52 7.65
N GLU A 94 17.13 -1.76 8.75
CA GLU A 94 17.44 -0.71 9.72
C GLU A 94 18.24 0.43 9.10
N GLU A 95 19.20 0.09 8.23
CA GLU A 95 19.99 1.10 7.54
C GLU A 95 19.15 1.88 6.54
N LEU A 96 18.26 1.20 5.82
CA LEU A 96 17.37 1.84 4.86
C LEU A 96 16.47 2.85 5.56
N ILE A 97 15.90 2.46 6.68
CA ILE A 97 15.02 3.34 7.45
C ILE A 97 15.80 4.55 7.96
N ARG A 98 17.01 4.33 8.46
CA ARG A 98 17.85 5.42 8.96
C ARG A 98 18.21 6.41 7.84
N GLU A 99 18.58 5.89 6.67
CA GLU A 99 18.92 6.74 5.52
C GLU A 99 17.72 7.57 5.08
N MET A 100 16.53 6.98 5.07
CA MET A 100 15.31 7.70 4.69
C MET A 100 14.96 8.77 5.71
N ASP A 101 15.15 8.48 7.00
CA ASP A 101 14.92 9.47 8.05
C ASP A 101 15.86 10.66 7.91
N GLU A 102 17.12 10.41 7.57
CA GLU A 102 18.07 11.49 7.32
C GLU A 102 17.68 12.35 6.13
N LEU A 103 17.20 11.73 5.05
CA LEU A 103 16.74 12.46 3.88
C LEU A 103 15.52 13.32 4.20
N LYS A 104 14.62 12.83 5.04
CA LYS A 104 13.45 13.59 5.46
C LYS A 104 13.84 14.82 6.29
N LYS A 105 14.89 14.72 7.08
CA LYS A 105 15.38 15.84 7.91
C LYS A 105 15.99 16.95 7.08
N GLN A 106 16.45 16.64 5.87
CA GLN A 106 17.08 17.64 4.99
C GLN A 106 16.07 18.51 4.24
N LYS A 107 14.79 18.18 4.36
CA LYS A 107 13.73 18.95 3.69
C LYS A 107 13.06 19.92 4.68
#